data_aa9a2d59c2d857198b798a87a26d57e7
#
_entry.id   aa9a2d59c2d857198b798a87a26d57e7
#
_cell.length_a   1.000
_cell.length_b   1.000
_cell.length_c   1.000
_cell.angle_alpha   90.00
_cell.angle_beta   90.00
_cell.angle_gamma   90.00
#
_symmetry.space_group_name_H-M   'P 1'
#
loop_
_entity.id
_entity.type
_entity.pdbx_description
1 polymer ?
#
loop_
_entity_poly.entity_id
_entity_poly.type
_entity_poly.pdbx_seq_one_letter_code
_entity_poly.pdbx_strand_id
1 'polypeptide(L)'
;LIAPARQVKTRAMDQRPNPEFLDDITGALDWWREAGVDSDFHDEPTSWLAPPEDERRAERRPPRPPAADVDAPPPPARLDTAGLPGDLAAFTNWWMTEPLLGEGDLSARIAPQGPAGAEIMVVVEEPETEDRDALLSGPQGRLLDAILSAFGTKREEVYLASALPRHTPGPDWPQAHALGLGQVLAHHIALVGPARLIVLGGNVLPLIGHESPQRPAVLRSFNHEGRSIPLLASWALPALLGQPRAKPVLWKAWLEWTSA
;
A
#
# COMPACT_ATOMS: atom_id res chain seq x y z
N LEU A 1 -21.99 16.06 59.54
CA LEU A 1 -23.08 15.19 59.02
C LEU A 1 -22.43 14.19 58.04
N ILE A 2 -22.21 12.96 58.52
CA ILE A 2 -21.62 11.86 57.74
C ILE A 2 -22.79 11.03 57.23
N ALA A 3 -22.89 10.91 55.92
CA ALA A 3 -23.88 10.08 55.25
C ALA A 3 -23.49 8.57 55.34
N PRO A 4 -24.43 7.66 55.54
CA PRO A 4 -24.14 6.23 55.73
C PRO A 4 -23.82 5.54 54.38
N ALA A 5 -22.81 4.65 54.46
CA ALA A 5 -22.37 3.79 53.35
C ALA A 5 -23.50 2.84 52.88
N ARG A 6 -23.73 2.83 51.59
CA ARG A 6 -24.67 1.94 50.90
C ARG A 6 -24.10 0.54 50.86
N GLN A 7 -24.65 -0.38 51.64
CA GLN A 7 -24.31 -1.81 51.54
C GLN A 7 -24.77 -2.38 50.19
N VAL A 8 -23.83 -2.85 49.39
CA VAL A 8 -24.09 -3.61 48.19
C VAL A 8 -24.43 -5.04 48.62
N LYS A 9 -25.69 -5.44 48.49
CA LYS A 9 -26.13 -6.82 48.67
C LYS A 9 -25.56 -7.65 47.52
N THR A 10 -24.55 -8.47 47.82
CA THR A 10 -24.08 -9.56 46.96
C THR A 10 -25.19 -10.62 46.90
N ARG A 11 -25.88 -10.69 45.78
CA ARG A 11 -26.88 -11.71 45.50
C ARG A 11 -26.10 -13.00 45.13
N ALA A 12 -26.09 -13.97 46.04
CA ALA A 12 -25.56 -15.30 45.76
C ALA A 12 -26.31 -15.88 44.56
N MET A 13 -25.59 -16.17 43.48
CA MET A 13 -26.10 -16.93 42.33
C MET A 13 -26.08 -18.40 42.69
N ASP A 14 -27.09 -18.84 43.45
CA ASP A 14 -27.37 -20.25 43.64
C ASP A 14 -28.48 -20.65 42.60
N GLN A 15 -28.09 -20.62 41.32
CA GLN A 15 -28.91 -21.17 40.24
C GLN A 15 -28.29 -22.50 39.84
N ARG A 16 -29.01 -23.61 40.18
CA ARG A 16 -28.69 -24.90 39.57
C ARG A 16 -28.70 -24.74 38.05
N PRO A 17 -27.64 -25.22 37.34
CA PRO A 17 -27.58 -25.08 35.89
C PRO A 17 -28.83 -25.72 35.27
N ASN A 18 -29.47 -25.00 34.35
CA ASN A 18 -30.60 -25.50 33.59
C ASN A 18 -30.14 -26.72 32.76
N PRO A 19 -30.77 -27.92 32.91
CA PRO A 19 -30.31 -29.09 32.17
C PRO A 19 -30.35 -28.88 30.64
N GLU A 20 -31.34 -28.17 30.11
CA GLU A 20 -31.40 -27.85 28.67
C GLU A 20 -30.17 -27.03 28.21
N PHE A 21 -29.67 -26.13 29.04
CA PHE A 21 -28.46 -25.35 28.74
C PHE A 21 -27.18 -26.20 28.75
N LEU A 22 -27.14 -27.22 29.59
CA LEU A 22 -26.01 -28.17 29.61
C LEU A 22 -26.02 -29.07 28.37
N ASP A 23 -27.19 -29.49 27.91
CA ASP A 23 -27.34 -30.29 26.69
C ASP A 23 -26.96 -29.49 25.44
N ASP A 24 -27.30 -28.20 25.38
CA ASP A 24 -26.88 -27.30 24.29
C ASP A 24 -25.37 -27.08 24.27
N ILE A 25 -24.72 -26.92 25.43
CA ILE A 25 -23.26 -26.76 25.51
C ILE A 25 -22.57 -28.08 25.12
N THR A 26 -23.02 -29.22 25.60
CA THR A 26 -22.43 -30.50 25.22
C THR A 26 -22.58 -30.79 23.76
N GLY A 27 -23.75 -30.50 23.18
CA GLY A 27 -23.99 -30.61 21.73
C GLY A 27 -23.07 -29.72 20.90
N ALA A 28 -22.82 -28.48 21.36
CA ALA A 28 -21.86 -27.57 20.73
C ALA A 28 -20.41 -28.07 20.81
N LEU A 29 -20.01 -28.59 21.97
CA LEU A 29 -18.66 -29.15 22.15
C LEU A 29 -18.46 -30.43 21.32
N ASP A 30 -19.47 -31.29 21.19
CA ASP A 30 -19.37 -32.46 20.34
C ASP A 30 -19.28 -32.10 18.85
N TRP A 31 -20.03 -31.09 18.43
CA TRP A 31 -19.90 -30.53 17.06
C TRP A 31 -18.49 -29.99 16.79
N TRP A 32 -17.89 -29.25 17.74
CA TRP A 32 -16.53 -28.76 17.61
C TRP A 32 -15.51 -29.90 17.51
N ARG A 33 -15.71 -30.97 18.30
CA ARG A 33 -14.84 -32.17 18.26
C ARG A 33 -14.96 -32.90 16.92
N GLU A 34 -16.20 -33.04 16.37
CA GLU A 34 -16.42 -33.61 15.04
C GLU A 34 -15.82 -32.73 13.92
N ALA A 35 -15.78 -31.41 14.12
CA ALA A 35 -15.12 -30.48 13.21
C ALA A 35 -13.59 -30.52 13.30
N GLY A 36 -13.00 -31.37 14.15
CA GLY A 36 -11.55 -31.54 14.31
C GLY A 36 -10.87 -30.49 15.17
N VAL A 37 -11.63 -29.79 16.00
CA VAL A 37 -11.10 -28.82 16.96
C VAL A 37 -10.89 -29.53 18.31
N ASP A 38 -9.72 -30.13 18.51
CA ASP A 38 -9.27 -30.70 19.78
C ASP A 38 -8.58 -29.59 20.60
N SER A 39 -9.35 -28.91 21.44
CA SER A 39 -8.79 -27.92 22.38
C SER A 39 -8.83 -28.47 23.80
N ASP A 40 -7.67 -28.76 24.35
CA ASP A 40 -7.51 -29.05 25.78
C ASP A 40 -7.54 -27.76 26.59
N PHE A 41 -8.55 -27.58 27.41
CA PHE A 41 -8.65 -26.46 28.34
C PHE A 41 -7.94 -26.82 29.65
N HIS A 42 -6.93 -26.06 30.00
CA HIS A 42 -6.25 -26.19 31.30
C HIS A 42 -6.79 -25.13 32.26
N ASP A 43 -7.16 -25.52 33.47
CA ASP A 43 -7.65 -24.61 34.54
C ASP A 43 -6.57 -23.64 35.03
N GLU A 44 -5.29 -23.93 34.77
CA GLU A 44 -4.17 -23.06 35.10
C GLU A 44 -3.64 -22.31 33.85
N PRO A 45 -3.36 -20.99 33.96
CA PRO A 45 -2.83 -20.23 32.88
C PRO A 45 -1.45 -20.72 32.45
N THR A 46 -1.32 -21.19 31.23
CA THR A 46 -0.03 -21.60 30.64
C THR A 46 0.63 -20.36 29.99
N SER A 47 1.89 -20.10 30.41
CA SER A 47 2.65 -19.00 29.80
C SER A 47 3.05 -19.34 28.36
N TRP A 48 2.46 -18.67 27.39
CA TRP A 48 2.82 -18.79 25.97
C TRP A 48 4.20 -18.22 25.65
N LEU A 49 4.75 -17.43 26.57
CA LEU A 49 6.08 -16.81 26.45
C LEU A 49 7.16 -17.63 27.20
N ALA A 50 6.78 -18.73 27.83
CA ALA A 50 7.79 -19.61 28.42
C ALA A 50 8.46 -20.40 27.29
N PRO A 51 9.78 -20.29 27.11
CA PRO A 51 10.51 -21.09 26.13
C PRO A 51 10.25 -22.57 26.38
N PRO A 52 10.08 -23.40 25.33
CA PRO A 52 9.98 -24.84 25.44
C PRO A 52 11.12 -25.41 26.28
N GLU A 53 10.90 -26.54 26.97
CA GLU A 53 11.93 -27.14 27.82
C GLU A 53 13.25 -27.43 27.08
N ASP A 54 13.17 -27.67 25.78
CA ASP A 54 14.33 -27.85 24.89
C ASP A 54 15.17 -26.57 24.74
N GLU A 55 14.55 -25.38 24.76
CA GLU A 55 15.29 -24.10 24.74
C GLU A 55 15.98 -23.83 26.08
N ARG A 56 15.33 -24.14 27.20
CA ARG A 56 15.98 -24.06 28.54
C ARG A 56 17.16 -25.02 28.70
N ARG A 57 17.14 -26.15 27.98
CA ARG A 57 18.25 -27.10 27.94
C ARG A 57 19.35 -26.61 26.98
N ALA A 58 19.00 -25.84 25.92
CA ALA A 58 19.98 -25.22 25.03
C ALA A 58 20.74 -24.07 25.72
N GLU A 59 20.08 -23.27 26.57
CA GLU A 59 20.72 -22.20 27.35
C GLU A 59 21.72 -22.72 28.38
N ARG A 60 21.58 -23.97 28.84
CA ARG A 60 22.53 -24.62 29.74
C ARG A 60 23.73 -25.27 29.02
N ARG A 61 23.81 -25.24 27.70
CA ARG A 61 25.01 -25.64 26.97
C ARG A 61 26.07 -24.55 27.09
N PRO A 62 27.35 -24.97 27.36
CA PRO A 62 28.45 -24.01 27.35
C PRO A 62 28.46 -23.28 25.97
N PRO A 63 28.84 -21.99 25.95
CA PRO A 63 28.83 -21.20 24.74
C PRO A 63 29.62 -21.92 23.65
N ARG A 64 28.93 -22.28 22.57
CA ARG A 64 29.55 -22.78 21.34
C ARG A 64 30.49 -21.68 20.87
N PRO A 65 31.75 -22.00 20.49
CA PRO A 65 32.61 -21.00 19.86
C PRO A 65 31.84 -20.30 18.76
N PRO A 66 32.03 -18.98 18.56
CA PRO A 66 31.33 -18.27 17.50
C PRO A 66 31.51 -19.05 16.20
N ALA A 67 30.40 -19.53 15.64
CA ALA A 67 30.40 -20.08 14.29
C ALA A 67 30.99 -18.96 13.41
N ALA A 68 32.04 -19.31 12.67
CA ALA A 68 32.58 -18.44 11.64
C ALA A 68 31.40 -17.91 10.83
N ASP A 69 31.42 -16.61 10.51
CA ASP A 69 30.40 -15.87 9.80
C ASP A 69 29.71 -16.77 8.76
N VAL A 70 28.54 -17.28 9.14
CA VAL A 70 27.60 -17.84 8.18
C VAL A 70 27.12 -16.61 7.41
N ASP A 71 27.48 -16.52 6.15
CA ASP A 71 27.15 -15.47 5.21
C ASP A 71 25.86 -14.73 5.62
N ALA A 72 26.04 -13.50 6.07
CA ALA A 72 24.89 -12.61 6.20
C ALA A 72 24.18 -12.61 4.84
N PRO A 73 22.86 -12.76 4.79
CA PRO A 73 22.15 -12.73 3.51
C PRO A 73 22.60 -11.47 2.76
N PRO A 74 22.89 -11.59 1.47
CA PRO A 74 23.36 -10.46 0.69
C PRO A 74 22.40 -9.28 0.89
N PRO A 75 22.92 -8.04 1.01
CA PRO A 75 22.08 -6.88 1.18
C PRO A 75 21.02 -6.88 0.07
N PRO A 76 19.77 -6.50 0.38
CA PRO A 76 18.71 -6.47 -0.63
C PRO A 76 19.15 -5.62 -1.81
N ALA A 77 18.87 -6.09 -3.02
CA ALA A 77 19.15 -5.35 -4.24
C ALA A 77 18.52 -3.96 -4.14
N ARG A 78 19.24 -2.92 -4.58
CA ARG A 78 18.77 -1.54 -4.64
C ARG A 78 19.05 -0.97 -6.01
N LEU A 79 18.15 -0.11 -6.48
CA LEU A 79 18.35 0.67 -7.69
C LEU A 79 19.50 1.67 -7.48
N ASP A 80 20.35 1.81 -8.48
CA ASP A 80 21.33 2.92 -8.51
C ASP A 80 20.61 4.21 -8.87
N THR A 81 20.19 4.93 -7.85
CA THR A 81 19.48 6.20 -8.00
C THR A 81 20.42 7.39 -8.28
N ALA A 82 21.73 7.21 -8.08
CA ALA A 82 22.73 8.25 -8.41
C ALA A 82 23.05 8.28 -9.91
N GLY A 83 22.90 7.14 -10.60
CA GLY A 83 23.18 6.98 -12.03
C GLY A 83 21.94 7.08 -12.93
N LEU A 84 20.82 7.65 -12.46
CA LEU A 84 19.60 7.77 -13.27
C LEU A 84 19.83 8.70 -14.47
N PRO A 85 19.23 8.38 -15.65
CA PRO A 85 19.38 9.20 -16.86
C PRO A 85 18.89 10.63 -16.66
N GLY A 86 19.65 11.60 -17.17
CA GLY A 86 19.37 13.03 -17.00
C GLY A 86 18.40 13.64 -18.01
N ASP A 87 17.91 12.86 -18.97
CA ASP A 87 16.89 13.29 -19.92
C ASP A 87 15.75 12.29 -20.02
N LEU A 88 14.58 12.76 -20.45
CA LEU A 88 13.34 11.98 -20.41
C LEU A 88 13.34 10.78 -21.38
N ALA A 89 14.00 10.90 -22.54
CA ALA A 89 14.08 9.83 -23.53
C ALA A 89 14.98 8.70 -23.05
N ALA A 90 16.15 9.03 -22.51
CA ALA A 90 17.06 8.07 -21.89
C ALA A 90 16.43 7.43 -20.65
N PHE A 91 15.70 8.21 -19.83
CA PHE A 91 14.96 7.66 -18.69
C PHE A 91 13.88 6.68 -19.13
N THR A 92 13.10 6.99 -20.16
CA THR A 92 12.08 6.07 -20.69
C THR A 92 12.71 4.75 -21.17
N ASN A 93 13.85 4.82 -21.85
CA ASN A 93 14.58 3.61 -22.27
C ASN A 93 15.08 2.81 -21.06
N TRP A 94 15.65 3.48 -20.06
CA TRP A 94 16.09 2.86 -18.81
C TRP A 94 14.90 2.21 -18.07
N TRP A 95 13.75 2.90 -17.97
CA TRP A 95 12.53 2.39 -17.37
C TRP A 95 12.06 1.07 -18.01
N MET A 96 12.19 0.97 -19.32
CA MET A 96 11.80 -0.22 -20.07
C MET A 96 12.79 -1.38 -19.95
N THR A 97 14.05 -1.11 -19.58
CA THR A 97 15.13 -2.12 -19.64
C THR A 97 15.77 -2.46 -18.30
N GLU A 98 15.62 -1.62 -17.24
CA GLU A 98 16.25 -1.83 -15.94
C GLU A 98 15.75 -3.12 -15.26
N PRO A 99 16.60 -4.16 -15.06
CA PRO A 99 16.15 -5.44 -14.54
C PRO A 99 15.55 -5.39 -13.15
N LEU A 100 16.03 -4.51 -12.27
CA LEU A 100 15.60 -4.38 -10.87
C LEU A 100 14.20 -3.78 -10.73
N LEU A 101 13.66 -3.12 -11.74
CA LEU A 101 12.29 -2.57 -11.71
C LEU A 101 11.19 -3.64 -11.74
N GLY A 102 11.51 -4.89 -11.85
CA GLY A 102 10.57 -6.00 -11.75
C GLY A 102 11.09 -7.27 -12.38
N GLU A 103 10.94 -8.37 -11.68
CA GLU A 103 11.22 -9.70 -12.19
C GLU A 103 10.22 -10.08 -13.30
N GLY A 104 10.67 -10.74 -14.34
CA GLY A 104 9.83 -11.32 -15.40
C GLY A 104 9.99 -10.67 -16.76
N ASP A 105 8.96 -10.79 -17.59
CA ASP A 105 8.99 -10.40 -18.99
C ASP A 105 9.06 -8.88 -19.17
N LEU A 106 10.17 -8.40 -19.75
CA LEU A 106 10.34 -6.98 -20.10
C LEU A 106 9.33 -6.50 -21.15
N SER A 107 8.79 -7.41 -21.97
CA SER A 107 7.79 -7.07 -23.01
C SER A 107 6.43 -6.66 -22.41
N ALA A 108 6.19 -6.99 -21.15
CA ALA A 108 4.97 -6.59 -20.44
C ALA A 108 5.05 -5.18 -19.83
N ARG A 109 6.18 -4.49 -19.97
CA ARG A 109 6.36 -3.13 -19.45
C ARG A 109 5.69 -2.11 -20.36
N ILE A 110 5.14 -1.09 -19.73
CA ILE A 110 4.46 0.00 -20.42
C ILE A 110 5.26 1.30 -20.22
N ALA A 111 5.58 1.95 -21.32
CA ALA A 111 6.29 3.20 -21.28
C ALA A 111 5.37 4.35 -20.79
N PRO A 112 5.91 5.33 -20.04
CA PRO A 112 5.20 6.57 -19.79
C PRO A 112 4.94 7.31 -21.10
N GLN A 113 3.89 8.12 -21.13
CA GLN A 113 3.39 8.77 -22.35
C GLN A 113 3.04 10.24 -22.11
N GLY A 114 3.28 11.07 -23.09
CA GLY A 114 2.91 12.49 -23.07
C GLY A 114 4.05 13.42 -23.45
N PRO A 115 3.77 14.72 -23.60
CA PRO A 115 4.78 15.71 -23.97
C PRO A 115 5.71 16.01 -22.80
N ALA A 116 7.01 16.19 -23.09
CA ALA A 116 7.93 16.77 -22.12
C ALA A 116 7.48 18.19 -21.75
N GLY A 117 7.55 18.52 -20.45
CA GLY A 117 7.09 19.83 -19.96
C GLY A 117 5.56 19.99 -19.94
N ALA A 118 4.80 18.89 -19.94
CA ALA A 118 3.35 18.93 -19.77
C ALA A 118 2.98 19.73 -18.51
N GLU A 119 1.95 20.56 -18.60
CA GLU A 119 1.48 21.33 -17.43
C GLU A 119 1.01 20.40 -16.32
N ILE A 120 0.39 19.27 -16.66
CA ILE A 120 -0.13 18.28 -15.73
C ILE A 120 0.57 16.95 -15.97
N MET A 121 1.11 16.38 -14.89
CA MET A 121 1.55 15.00 -14.85
C MET A 121 0.57 14.18 -14.01
N VAL A 122 0.15 13.04 -14.55
CA VAL A 122 -0.68 12.05 -13.84
C VAL A 122 0.15 10.82 -13.54
N VAL A 123 0.20 10.43 -12.29
CA VAL A 123 0.86 9.19 -11.85
C VAL A 123 -0.17 8.24 -11.29
N VAL A 124 -0.17 7.01 -11.81
CA VAL A 124 -1.01 5.90 -11.32
C VAL A 124 -0.13 4.83 -10.66
N GLU A 125 -0.74 3.88 -9.96
CA GLU A 125 0.00 2.81 -9.27
C GLU A 125 0.70 1.89 -10.27
N GLU A 126 -0.02 1.37 -11.24
CA GLU A 126 0.46 0.39 -12.23
C GLU A 126 -0.37 0.45 -13.52
N PRO A 127 0.11 -0.14 -14.62
CA PRO A 127 -0.68 -0.35 -15.84
C PRO A 127 -1.90 -1.26 -15.60
N GLU A 128 -2.89 -1.19 -16.48
CA GLU A 128 -4.01 -2.15 -16.49
C GLU A 128 -3.54 -3.52 -17.01
N THR A 129 -4.25 -4.57 -16.65
CA THR A 129 -3.94 -5.95 -17.08
C THR A 129 -3.93 -6.11 -18.60
N GLU A 130 -4.80 -5.36 -19.29
CA GLU A 130 -4.94 -5.40 -20.74
C GLU A 130 -3.95 -4.50 -21.48
N ASP A 131 -3.22 -3.62 -20.77
CA ASP A 131 -2.27 -2.70 -21.40
C ASP A 131 -1.15 -3.49 -22.13
N ARG A 132 -0.82 -3.02 -23.35
CA ARG A 132 0.24 -3.58 -24.18
C ARG A 132 1.16 -2.47 -24.69
N ASP A 133 0.64 -1.58 -25.50
CA ASP A 133 1.41 -0.52 -26.15
C ASP A 133 1.16 0.86 -25.51
N ALA A 134 0.09 0.99 -24.74
CA ALA A 134 -0.32 2.24 -24.12
C ALA A 134 -0.76 2.03 -22.68
N LEU A 135 -0.38 2.97 -21.82
CA LEU A 135 -0.77 2.99 -20.42
C LEU A 135 -2.25 3.35 -20.29
N LEU A 136 -3.01 2.59 -19.49
CA LEU A 136 -4.44 2.79 -19.24
C LEU A 136 -5.27 2.77 -20.53
N SER A 137 -5.24 1.67 -21.25
CA SER A 137 -6.01 1.46 -22.49
C SER A 137 -7.42 0.88 -22.22
N GLY A 138 -7.70 0.41 -21.02
CA GLY A 138 -8.93 -0.27 -20.62
C GLY A 138 -9.94 0.60 -19.88
N PRO A 139 -10.71 0.01 -18.94
CA PRO A 139 -11.76 0.71 -18.18
C PRO A 139 -11.25 1.85 -17.31
N GLN A 140 -10.07 1.73 -16.72
CA GLN A 140 -9.46 2.78 -15.91
C GLN A 140 -9.06 3.97 -16.78
N GLY A 141 -8.53 3.69 -17.99
CA GLY A 141 -8.21 4.74 -18.96
C GLY A 141 -9.44 5.53 -19.41
N ARG A 142 -10.55 4.84 -19.68
CA ARG A 142 -11.83 5.54 -20.00
C ARG A 142 -12.30 6.44 -18.85
N LEU A 143 -12.12 6.00 -17.59
CA LEU A 143 -12.42 6.84 -16.45
C LEU A 143 -11.48 8.04 -16.38
N LEU A 144 -10.17 7.83 -16.58
CA LEU A 144 -9.19 8.93 -16.61
C LEU A 144 -9.53 9.95 -17.67
N ASP A 145 -9.86 9.51 -18.90
CA ASP A 145 -10.23 10.41 -20.00
C ASP A 145 -11.47 11.26 -19.66
N ALA A 146 -12.46 10.65 -18.99
CA ALA A 146 -13.63 11.38 -18.51
C ALA A 146 -13.28 12.40 -17.41
N ILE A 147 -12.36 12.06 -16.51
CA ILE A 147 -11.86 12.96 -15.47
C ILE A 147 -11.09 14.12 -16.10
N LEU A 148 -10.16 13.85 -17.02
CA LEU A 148 -9.39 14.88 -17.71
C LEU A 148 -10.29 15.80 -18.52
N SER A 149 -11.28 15.27 -19.24
CA SER A 149 -12.27 16.05 -19.96
C SER A 149 -13.07 16.96 -19.03
N ALA A 150 -13.46 16.47 -17.85
CA ALA A 150 -14.12 17.31 -16.84
C ALA A 150 -13.18 18.41 -16.31
N PHE A 151 -11.89 18.14 -16.21
CA PHE A 151 -10.86 19.10 -15.82
C PHE A 151 -10.53 20.13 -16.92
N GLY A 152 -11.11 19.97 -18.11
CA GLY A 152 -10.89 20.87 -19.23
C GLY A 152 -9.60 20.60 -20.02
N THR A 153 -9.02 19.41 -19.88
CA THR A 153 -7.81 18.98 -20.59
C THR A 153 -8.02 17.63 -21.29
N LYS A 154 -7.07 17.22 -22.11
CA LYS A 154 -7.11 15.97 -22.87
C LYS A 154 -5.90 15.09 -22.49
N ARG A 155 -6.01 13.80 -22.77
CA ARG A 155 -4.93 12.83 -22.52
C ARG A 155 -3.61 13.22 -23.21
N GLU A 156 -3.70 13.76 -24.42
CA GLU A 156 -2.54 14.15 -25.24
C GLU A 156 -1.80 15.37 -24.69
N GLU A 157 -2.45 16.14 -23.82
CA GLU A 157 -1.90 17.36 -23.18
C GLU A 157 -1.23 17.07 -21.85
N VAL A 158 -1.45 15.88 -21.28
CA VAL A 158 -0.90 15.48 -19.98
C VAL A 158 0.24 14.47 -20.15
N TYR A 159 1.16 14.46 -19.19
CA TYR A 159 2.14 13.39 -19.08
C TYR A 159 1.61 12.29 -18.16
N LEU A 160 1.50 11.08 -18.66
CA LEU A 160 0.95 9.92 -17.96
C LEU A 160 2.05 8.93 -17.63
N ALA A 161 2.20 8.58 -16.37
CA ALA A 161 3.17 7.62 -15.86
C ALA A 161 2.54 6.67 -14.83
N SER A 162 3.17 5.54 -14.63
CA SER A 162 2.86 4.58 -13.56
C SER A 162 4.04 4.47 -12.58
N ALA A 163 3.77 4.15 -11.32
CA ALA A 163 4.79 3.89 -10.33
C ALA A 163 5.47 2.52 -10.55
N LEU A 164 4.74 1.53 -11.05
CA LEU A 164 5.28 0.24 -11.48
C LEU A 164 5.31 0.15 -13.01
N PRO A 165 6.35 -0.47 -13.61
CA PRO A 165 6.49 -0.51 -15.07
C PRO A 165 5.49 -1.43 -15.77
N ARG A 166 4.84 -2.32 -15.03
CA ARG A 166 3.87 -3.30 -15.56
C ARG A 166 2.81 -3.60 -14.52
N HIS A 167 1.72 -4.20 -14.97
CA HIS A 167 0.73 -4.75 -14.04
C HIS A 167 1.36 -5.84 -13.16
N THR A 168 1.20 -5.71 -11.84
CA THR A 168 1.80 -6.60 -10.83
C THR A 168 0.71 -6.96 -9.82
N PRO A 169 0.11 -8.16 -9.91
CA PRO A 169 -0.90 -8.58 -8.95
C PRO A 169 -0.37 -8.57 -7.51
N GLY A 170 -1.00 -7.78 -6.62
CA GLY A 170 -0.63 -7.70 -5.21
C GLY A 170 0.80 -7.21 -4.96
N PRO A 171 1.22 -6.05 -5.46
CA PRO A 171 2.59 -5.60 -5.37
C PRO A 171 3.02 -5.36 -3.91
N ASP A 172 4.26 -5.74 -3.58
CA ASP A 172 4.88 -5.45 -2.29
C ASP A 172 5.41 -3.99 -2.29
N TRP A 173 4.57 -3.06 -1.87
CA TRP A 173 4.92 -1.63 -1.80
C TRP A 173 6.05 -1.32 -0.82
N PRO A 174 6.13 -1.94 0.39
CA PRO A 174 7.30 -1.85 1.25
C PRO A 174 8.60 -2.26 0.56
N GLN A 175 8.60 -3.37 -0.17
CA GLN A 175 9.76 -3.81 -0.93
C GLN A 175 10.11 -2.84 -2.06
N ALA A 176 9.12 -2.36 -2.81
CA ALA A 176 9.31 -1.36 -3.86
C ALA A 176 9.93 -0.06 -3.31
N HIS A 177 9.51 0.39 -2.13
CA HIS A 177 10.10 1.53 -1.44
C HIS A 177 11.57 1.24 -1.04
N ALA A 178 11.85 0.07 -0.44
CA ALA A 178 13.20 -0.33 -0.03
C ALA A 178 14.16 -0.47 -1.22
N LEU A 179 13.64 -0.88 -2.39
CA LEU A 179 14.37 -0.94 -3.66
C LEU A 179 14.82 0.44 -4.16
N GLY A 180 14.17 1.52 -3.74
CA GLY A 180 14.47 2.90 -4.17
C GLY A 180 13.50 3.46 -5.22
N LEU A 181 12.36 2.82 -5.44
CA LEU A 181 11.38 3.24 -6.46
C LEU A 181 10.86 4.67 -6.23
N GLY A 182 10.79 5.11 -4.97
CA GLY A 182 10.41 6.48 -4.64
C GLY A 182 11.36 7.54 -5.20
N GLN A 183 12.68 7.29 -5.15
CA GLN A 183 13.69 8.19 -5.72
C GLN A 183 13.61 8.19 -7.25
N VAL A 184 13.37 7.03 -7.86
CA VAL A 184 13.16 6.94 -9.32
C VAL A 184 11.94 7.75 -9.73
N LEU A 185 10.83 7.63 -9.03
CA LEU A 185 9.61 8.38 -9.32
C LEU A 185 9.81 9.89 -9.10
N ALA A 186 10.48 10.30 -8.03
CA ALA A 186 10.80 11.70 -7.76
C ALA A 186 11.68 12.29 -8.88
N HIS A 187 12.71 11.56 -9.31
CA HIS A 187 13.55 11.92 -10.44
C HIS A 187 12.73 12.04 -11.75
N HIS A 188 11.86 11.09 -12.02
CA HIS A 188 10.96 11.14 -13.18
C HIS A 188 10.08 12.39 -13.18
N ILE A 189 9.47 12.72 -12.04
CA ILE A 189 8.66 13.93 -11.89
C ILE A 189 9.53 15.18 -12.16
N ALA A 190 10.77 15.19 -11.67
CA ALA A 190 11.71 16.30 -11.89
C ALA A 190 12.09 16.46 -13.38
N LEU A 191 12.31 15.34 -14.10
CA LEU A 191 12.59 15.35 -15.55
C LEU A 191 11.40 15.88 -16.37
N VAL A 192 10.18 15.51 -16.03
CA VAL A 192 8.97 16.04 -16.69
C VAL A 192 8.76 17.50 -16.36
N GLY A 193 9.02 17.91 -15.12
CA GLY A 193 8.91 19.28 -14.62
C GLY A 193 7.50 19.87 -14.70
N PRO A 194 6.44 19.14 -14.33
CA PRO A 194 5.07 19.60 -14.48
C PRO A 194 4.77 20.80 -13.56
N ALA A 195 3.79 21.63 -13.96
CA ALA A 195 3.27 22.69 -13.10
C ALA A 195 2.33 22.12 -12.01
N ARG A 196 1.69 21.00 -12.29
CA ARG A 196 0.76 20.31 -11.39
C ARG A 196 0.93 18.80 -11.45
N LEU A 197 0.89 18.15 -10.28
CA LEU A 197 0.99 16.71 -10.16
C LEU A 197 -0.35 16.12 -9.68
N ILE A 198 -0.86 15.12 -10.37
CA ILE A 198 -2.03 14.33 -9.95
C ILE A 198 -1.56 12.92 -9.67
N VAL A 199 -1.80 12.42 -8.46
CA VAL A 199 -1.48 11.05 -8.05
C VAL A 199 -2.78 10.29 -7.79
N LEU A 200 -3.01 9.24 -8.58
CA LEU A 200 -4.18 8.37 -8.51
C LEU A 200 -3.78 7.01 -7.95
N GLY A 201 -3.67 6.94 -6.62
CA GLY A 201 -3.26 5.73 -5.92
C GLY A 201 -2.68 6.03 -4.54
N GLY A 202 -3.28 5.42 -3.51
CA GLY A 202 -2.85 5.62 -2.12
C GLY A 202 -1.45 5.08 -1.84
N ASN A 203 -1.02 4.07 -2.59
CA ASN A 203 0.28 3.42 -2.42
C ASN A 203 1.44 4.20 -3.07
N VAL A 204 1.17 5.08 -4.02
CA VAL A 204 2.20 5.95 -4.64
C VAL A 204 2.67 7.03 -3.66
N LEU A 205 1.78 7.54 -2.82
CA LEU A 205 2.09 8.66 -1.92
C LEU A 205 3.22 8.36 -0.93
N PRO A 206 3.26 7.18 -0.26
CA PRO A 206 4.40 6.83 0.60
C PRO A 206 5.73 6.76 -0.15
N LEU A 207 5.74 6.38 -1.44
CA LEU A 207 6.96 6.37 -2.24
C LEU A 207 7.57 7.76 -2.38
N ILE A 208 6.75 8.81 -2.45
CA ILE A 208 7.18 10.20 -2.59
C ILE A 208 7.13 11.00 -1.27
N GLY A 209 7.16 10.30 -0.12
CA GLY A 209 7.28 10.90 1.20
C GLY A 209 5.98 11.48 1.79
N HIS A 210 4.83 11.01 1.35
CA HIS A 210 3.52 11.42 1.86
C HIS A 210 2.77 10.26 2.51
N GLU A 211 1.85 10.56 3.42
CA GLU A 211 0.91 9.57 3.96
C GLU A 211 -0.19 9.25 2.93
N SER A 212 -0.66 8.01 2.94
CA SER A 212 -1.82 7.60 2.12
C SER A 212 -3.06 8.44 2.43
N PRO A 213 -3.88 8.78 1.43
CA PRO A 213 -5.00 9.68 1.62
C PRO A 213 -6.13 8.98 2.38
N GLN A 214 -6.60 9.61 3.46
CA GLN A 214 -7.74 9.14 4.25
C GLN A 214 -9.09 9.51 3.59
N ARG A 215 -9.07 10.37 2.57
CA ARG A 215 -10.25 10.86 1.84
C ARG A 215 -10.07 10.59 0.34
N PRO A 216 -11.17 10.57 -0.44
CA PRO A 216 -11.11 10.33 -1.89
C PRO A 216 -10.26 11.34 -2.67
N ALA A 217 -10.02 12.55 -2.12
CA ALA A 217 -9.09 13.51 -2.67
C ALA A 217 -8.53 14.44 -1.59
N VAL A 218 -7.25 14.81 -1.71
CA VAL A 218 -6.55 15.77 -0.85
C VAL A 218 -5.55 16.59 -1.66
N LEU A 219 -5.40 17.87 -1.32
CA LEU A 219 -4.38 18.75 -1.89
C LEU A 219 -3.14 18.76 -1.00
N ARG A 220 -1.97 18.72 -1.63
CA ARG A 220 -0.64 18.71 -0.99
C ARG A 220 0.37 19.44 -1.87
N SER A 221 1.63 19.41 -1.47
CA SER A 221 2.76 19.89 -2.29
C SER A 221 3.82 18.81 -2.32
N PHE A 222 4.27 18.44 -3.50
CA PHE A 222 5.45 17.59 -3.68
C PHE A 222 6.69 18.47 -3.71
N ASN A 223 7.64 18.20 -2.79
CA ASN A 223 8.87 18.95 -2.65
C ASN A 223 10.05 18.06 -3.04
N HIS A 224 10.83 18.47 -4.04
CA HIS A 224 12.00 17.75 -4.50
C HIS A 224 13.03 18.73 -5.08
N GLU A 225 14.30 18.60 -4.68
CA GLU A 225 15.43 19.42 -5.17
C GLU A 225 15.16 20.94 -5.19
N GLY A 226 14.53 21.44 -4.13
CA GLY A 226 14.21 22.87 -3.99
C GLY A 226 13.02 23.37 -4.81
N ARG A 227 12.35 22.49 -5.54
CA ARG A 227 11.08 22.79 -6.26
C ARG A 227 9.89 22.30 -5.44
N SER A 228 8.82 23.06 -5.46
CA SER A 228 7.55 22.70 -4.84
C SER A 228 6.48 22.63 -5.94
N ILE A 229 5.90 21.46 -6.15
CA ILE A 229 4.89 21.22 -7.17
C ILE A 229 3.55 20.97 -6.45
N PRO A 230 2.50 21.73 -6.75
CA PRO A 230 1.17 21.46 -6.23
C PRO A 230 0.72 20.04 -6.60
N LEU A 231 0.17 19.30 -5.64
CA LEU A 231 -0.19 17.89 -5.76
C LEU A 231 -1.65 17.67 -5.39
N LEU A 232 -2.42 17.10 -6.30
CA LEU A 232 -3.74 16.52 -6.05
C LEU A 232 -3.62 15.01 -5.93
N ALA A 233 -3.79 14.49 -4.72
CA ALA A 233 -3.79 13.06 -4.48
C ALA A 233 -5.21 12.51 -4.38
N SER A 234 -5.47 11.35 -4.99
CA SER A 234 -6.75 10.67 -4.95
C SER A 234 -6.59 9.16 -4.81
N TRP A 235 -7.69 8.49 -4.57
CA TRP A 235 -7.75 7.03 -4.63
C TRP A 235 -7.37 6.51 -6.02
N ALA A 236 -6.92 5.27 -6.07
CA ALA A 236 -6.62 4.58 -7.31
C ALA A 236 -7.86 4.48 -8.23
N LEU A 237 -7.62 4.45 -9.54
CA LEU A 237 -8.70 4.39 -10.54
C LEU A 237 -9.66 3.21 -10.34
N PRO A 238 -9.21 1.98 -9.99
CA PRO A 238 -10.13 0.88 -9.65
C PRO A 238 -11.07 1.21 -8.50
N ALA A 239 -10.57 1.87 -7.45
CA ALA A 239 -11.40 2.28 -6.33
C ALA A 239 -12.43 3.37 -6.73
N LEU A 240 -12.04 4.32 -7.59
CA LEU A 240 -12.95 5.34 -8.13
C LEU A 240 -14.00 4.73 -9.07
N LEU A 241 -13.68 3.66 -9.80
CA LEU A 241 -14.66 2.90 -10.61
C LEU A 241 -15.69 2.23 -9.70
N GLY A 242 -15.25 1.55 -8.64
CA GLY A 242 -16.11 0.84 -7.69
C GLY A 242 -16.91 1.74 -6.75
N GLN A 243 -16.51 3.00 -6.58
CA GLN A 243 -17.13 3.92 -5.63
C GLN A 243 -17.55 5.25 -6.28
N PRO A 244 -18.70 5.30 -6.96
CA PRO A 244 -19.16 6.49 -7.68
C PRO A 244 -19.23 7.76 -6.81
N ARG A 245 -19.51 7.62 -5.52
CA ARG A 245 -19.58 8.74 -4.54
C ARG A 245 -18.24 9.44 -4.29
N ALA A 246 -17.12 8.81 -4.63
CA ALA A 246 -15.79 9.40 -4.51
C ALA A 246 -15.50 10.44 -5.62
N LYS A 247 -16.09 10.28 -6.80
CA LYS A 247 -15.86 11.14 -7.97
C LYS A 247 -16.23 12.61 -7.72
N PRO A 248 -17.38 12.95 -7.10
CA PRO A 248 -17.69 14.35 -6.75
C PRO A 248 -16.68 14.96 -5.78
N VAL A 249 -16.07 14.18 -4.88
CA VAL A 249 -15.06 14.69 -3.96
C VAL A 249 -13.78 15.06 -4.73
N LEU A 250 -13.34 14.21 -5.66
CA LEU A 250 -12.22 14.52 -6.56
C LEU A 250 -12.49 15.79 -7.38
N TRP A 251 -13.68 15.89 -7.96
CA TRP A 251 -14.10 17.06 -8.73
C TRP A 251 -14.07 18.35 -7.90
N LYS A 252 -14.61 18.30 -6.68
CA LYS A 252 -14.58 19.44 -5.77
C LYS A 252 -13.16 19.87 -5.42
N ALA A 253 -12.28 18.92 -5.11
CA ALA A 253 -10.88 19.20 -4.84
C ALA A 253 -10.17 19.84 -6.05
N TRP A 254 -10.49 19.40 -7.28
CA TRP A 254 -9.98 20.00 -8.50
C TRP A 254 -10.42 21.46 -8.64
N LEU A 255 -11.71 21.76 -8.45
CA LEU A 255 -12.22 23.13 -8.51
C LEU A 255 -11.57 24.03 -7.45
N GLU A 256 -11.44 23.57 -6.22
CA GLU A 256 -10.75 24.31 -5.15
C GLU A 256 -9.29 24.60 -5.54
N TRP A 257 -8.61 23.62 -6.15
CA TRP A 257 -7.21 23.73 -6.57
C TRP A 257 -6.98 24.68 -7.74
N THR A 258 -7.93 24.78 -8.64
CA THR A 258 -7.80 25.62 -9.84
C THR A 258 -8.39 27.03 -9.66
N SER A 259 -9.12 27.26 -8.56
CA SER A 259 -9.69 28.57 -8.22
C SER A 259 -8.79 29.40 -7.30
N ALA A 260 -7.73 28.81 -6.75
CA ALA A 260 -6.74 29.45 -5.89
C ALA A 260 -5.58 30.01 -6.70
#